data_14b576f3ed4b19f5999dc12aa17cca5a
#
_entry.id   14b576f3ed4b19f5999dc12aa17cca5a
#
_cell.length_a   1.000
_cell.length_b   1.000
_cell.length_c   1.000
_cell.angle_alpha   90.00
_cell.angle_beta   90.00
_cell.angle_gamma   90.00
#
_symmetry.space_group_name_H-M   'P 1'
#
loop_
_entity.id
_entity.type
_entity.pdbx_description
1 polymer ?
#
loop_
_entity_poly.entity_id
_entity_poly.type
_entity_poly.pdbx_seq_one_letter_code
_entity_poly.pdbx_strand_id
1 'polypeptide(L)'
;MAVHISTEAQKDLRELVAAWHKKLPTVISLNEAEEVAFEVRRIVGELVFELCLLDITGKASYRGPSLPCGCGSRKRFVNYRKRWVKSMCGETQIERAYYHCPGVKHGEGVKQDRPPWDQEEGLTSLIGTPRFKAAVCRVMGAVPYSNGVGLISELCGVSIEESTAEAIMLEVGPHIRAMEGQRVEQVKLHIERATQERLMVDAPELAPLKPLETRAVVGERIYLGMDAATAHIGGGWHNVQHGIVFNVKKDKHGKDTLFQREYTAGQMDMDTLGWRMRTLYEIWQGRSYKERIFLGDGAPCNWKIALELFTDAITILDLWHVSEHLGELSKELYRQDDEKQKALGKRWVDDRLSALKRQGPKSLLRALKRRHGKTPAQREAIRKELHYFTANQARMDYPAHIAAGRMIGSGPVEATCKSVTGGRLKGTGMRWSIDGADATLAVRVTILNGDASRLVDYAKAA
;
A
#
# COMPACT_ATOMS: atom_id res chain seq x y z
N MET A 1 11.69 20.18 1.83
CA MET A 1 12.71 21.02 2.53
C MET A 1 12.36 21.11 4.00
N ALA A 2 13.28 20.83 4.91
CA ALA A 2 13.08 21.13 6.32
C ALA A 2 13.24 22.65 6.52
N VAL A 3 12.21 23.31 7.04
CA VAL A 3 12.29 24.72 7.43
C VAL A 3 13.21 24.82 8.64
N HIS A 4 14.27 25.60 8.54
CA HIS A 4 15.24 25.78 9.62
C HIS A 4 14.98 27.14 10.29
N ILE A 5 14.63 27.11 11.58
CA ILE A 5 14.49 28.34 12.39
C ILE A 5 15.89 28.79 12.77
N SER A 6 16.22 30.06 12.53
CA SER A 6 17.55 30.63 12.85
C SER A 6 17.88 30.52 14.34
N THR A 7 19.17 30.44 14.66
CA THR A 7 19.64 30.35 16.04
C THR A 7 19.23 31.58 16.88
N GLU A 8 19.17 32.74 16.24
CA GLU A 8 18.72 33.99 16.85
C GLU A 8 17.23 33.90 17.23
N ALA A 9 16.34 33.51 16.28
CA ALA A 9 14.93 33.32 16.56
C ALA A 9 14.67 32.22 17.62
N GLN A 10 15.50 31.18 17.68
CA GLN A 10 15.44 30.20 18.76
C GLN A 10 15.80 30.77 20.13
N LYS A 11 16.77 31.70 20.19
CA LYS A 11 17.16 32.39 21.41
C LYS A 11 16.05 33.33 21.90
N ASP A 12 15.49 34.14 21.00
CA ASP A 12 14.39 35.07 21.31
C ASP A 12 13.14 34.28 21.81
N LEU A 13 12.84 33.16 21.18
CA LEU A 13 11.75 32.29 21.61
C LEU A 13 11.99 31.73 23.03
N ARG A 14 13.22 31.31 23.36
CA ARG A 14 13.58 30.85 24.71
C ARG A 14 13.41 31.92 25.76
N GLU A 15 13.83 33.15 25.47
CA GLU A 15 13.69 34.29 26.37
C GLU A 15 12.20 34.60 26.61
N LEU A 16 11.39 34.60 25.55
CA LEU A 16 9.95 34.78 25.64
C LEU A 16 9.28 33.67 26.50
N VAL A 17 9.61 32.41 26.25
CA VAL A 17 9.10 31.27 27.01
C VAL A 17 9.53 31.32 28.46
N ALA A 18 10.78 31.73 28.76
CA ALA A 18 11.27 31.92 30.14
C ALA A 18 10.51 33.02 30.90
N ALA A 19 10.20 34.11 30.21
CA ALA A 19 9.37 35.18 30.78
C ALA A 19 7.91 34.69 31.02
N TRP A 20 7.41 33.84 30.13
CA TRP A 20 6.05 33.29 30.20
C TRP A 20 5.92 32.22 31.26
N HIS A 21 6.96 31.45 31.54
CA HIS A 21 7.00 30.39 32.56
C HIS A 21 6.50 30.88 33.93
N LYS A 22 6.79 32.15 34.31
CA LYS A 22 6.31 32.76 35.56
C LYS A 22 4.78 32.92 35.63
N LYS A 23 4.08 32.80 34.52
CA LYS A 23 2.61 32.93 34.40
C LYS A 23 1.93 31.59 34.23
N LEU A 24 2.69 30.49 34.09
CA LEU A 24 2.15 29.16 33.99
C LEU A 24 1.67 28.64 35.35
N PRO A 25 0.76 27.67 35.38
CA PRO A 25 0.35 27.02 36.62
C PRO A 25 1.54 26.42 37.37
N THR A 26 1.48 26.42 38.70
CA THR A 26 2.46 25.67 39.50
C THR A 26 2.32 24.19 39.24
N VAL A 27 3.40 23.54 38.84
CA VAL A 27 3.46 22.13 38.49
C VAL A 27 4.12 21.35 39.60
N ILE A 28 3.51 20.28 40.07
CA ILE A 28 3.99 19.43 41.17
C ILE A 28 4.38 18.02 40.72
N SER A 29 4.06 17.64 39.51
CA SER A 29 4.40 16.33 38.95
C SER A 29 4.92 16.41 37.54
N LEU A 30 5.64 15.36 37.09
CA LEU A 30 6.14 15.25 35.73
C LEU A 30 4.98 15.23 34.70
N ASN A 31 3.89 14.54 35.01
CA ASN A 31 2.71 14.46 34.13
C ASN A 31 2.08 15.84 33.94
N GLU A 32 1.88 16.59 35.02
CA GLU A 32 1.35 17.97 34.93
C GLU A 32 2.28 18.88 34.12
N ALA A 33 3.61 18.72 34.26
CA ALA A 33 4.57 19.45 33.45
C ALA A 33 4.42 19.14 31.95
N GLU A 34 4.20 17.87 31.61
CA GLU A 34 4.00 17.41 30.23
C GLU A 34 2.67 17.92 29.68
N GLU A 35 1.59 17.89 30.44
CA GLU A 35 0.27 18.45 30.05
C GLU A 35 0.35 19.94 29.75
N VAL A 36 0.98 20.72 30.64
CA VAL A 36 1.18 22.15 30.45
C VAL A 36 2.04 22.43 29.21
N ALA A 37 3.13 21.68 29.03
CA ALA A 37 4.00 21.83 27.87
C ALA A 37 3.28 21.47 26.54
N PHE A 38 2.43 20.45 26.58
CA PHE A 38 1.62 20.04 25.42
C PHE A 38 0.62 21.13 25.01
N GLU A 39 -0.09 21.69 25.99
CA GLU A 39 -1.06 22.77 25.74
C GLU A 39 -0.38 24.06 25.25
N VAL A 40 0.75 24.45 25.86
CA VAL A 40 1.56 25.58 25.38
C VAL A 40 2.03 25.35 23.95
N ARG A 41 2.52 24.15 23.62
CA ARG A 41 2.92 23.77 22.25
C ARG A 41 1.77 23.98 21.27
N ARG A 42 0.55 23.55 21.65
CA ARG A 42 -0.65 23.69 20.80
C ARG A 42 -0.97 25.14 20.54
N ILE A 43 -1.07 25.97 21.59
CA ILE A 43 -1.39 27.41 21.49
C ILE A 43 -0.34 28.16 20.68
N VAL A 44 0.94 27.95 20.97
CA VAL A 44 2.04 28.62 20.25
C VAL A 44 2.09 28.18 18.79
N GLY A 45 1.91 26.88 18.55
CA GLY A 45 1.88 26.33 17.19
C GLY A 45 0.75 26.92 16.34
N GLU A 46 -0.44 27.06 16.93
CA GLU A 46 -1.61 27.67 16.27
C GLU A 46 -1.37 29.15 15.95
N LEU A 47 -0.90 29.93 16.91
CA LEU A 47 -0.57 31.36 16.73
C LEU A 47 0.50 31.58 15.65
N VAL A 48 1.60 30.80 15.70
CA VAL A 48 2.66 30.91 14.68
C VAL A 48 2.12 30.55 13.31
N PHE A 49 1.30 29.50 13.20
CA PHE A 49 0.68 29.10 11.95
C PHE A 49 -0.25 30.21 11.42
N GLU A 50 -1.07 30.80 12.27
CA GLU A 50 -1.94 31.96 11.93
C GLU A 50 -1.13 33.13 11.41
N LEU A 51 -0.06 33.54 12.12
CA LEU A 51 0.82 34.61 11.70
C LEU A 51 1.47 34.35 10.34
N CYS A 52 1.98 33.13 10.11
CA CYS A 52 2.53 32.72 8.81
C CYS A 52 1.48 32.79 7.69
N LEU A 53 0.21 32.51 8.00
CA LEU A 53 -0.87 32.59 7.01
C LEU A 53 -1.24 34.02 6.63
N LEU A 54 -1.02 35.04 7.50
CA LEU A 54 -1.29 36.43 7.17
C LEU A 54 -0.51 36.91 5.93
N ASP A 55 0.70 36.39 5.72
CA ASP A 55 1.55 36.75 4.59
C ASP A 55 1.07 36.18 3.25
N ILE A 56 0.29 35.09 3.27
CA ILE A 56 -0.10 34.33 2.06
C ILE A 56 -1.62 34.32 1.81
N THR A 57 -2.43 34.74 2.79
CA THR A 57 -3.91 34.84 2.70
C THR A 57 -4.40 36.30 2.59
N GLY A 58 -5.67 36.54 2.74
CA GLY A 58 -6.24 37.86 2.64
C GLY A 58 -5.91 38.52 1.30
N LYS A 59 -5.33 39.75 1.35
CA LYS A 59 -4.95 40.52 0.16
C LYS A 59 -3.89 39.83 -0.68
N ALA A 60 -2.99 39.02 -0.07
CA ALA A 60 -1.98 38.25 -0.78
C ALA A 60 -2.56 37.13 -1.66
N SER A 61 -3.77 36.69 -1.38
CA SER A 61 -4.49 35.70 -2.21
C SER A 61 -5.20 36.31 -3.45
N TYR A 62 -5.18 37.64 -3.58
CA TYR A 62 -5.79 38.34 -4.71
C TYR A 62 -4.97 38.17 -5.99
N ARG A 63 -5.60 37.78 -7.08
CA ARG A 63 -4.98 37.50 -8.39
C ARG A 63 -5.47 38.46 -9.49
N GLY A 64 -5.92 39.66 -9.11
CA GLY A 64 -6.46 40.66 -10.04
C GLY A 64 -7.98 40.65 -10.13
N PRO A 65 -8.58 41.59 -10.89
CA PRO A 65 -10.06 41.80 -10.95
C PRO A 65 -10.78 40.64 -11.65
N SER A 66 -10.12 39.89 -12.52
CA SER A 66 -10.71 38.76 -13.21
C SER A 66 -9.67 37.71 -13.63
N LEU A 67 -10.07 36.42 -13.66
CA LEU A 67 -9.25 35.28 -14.00
C LEU A 67 -9.91 34.46 -15.11
N PRO A 68 -9.14 33.70 -15.91
CA PRO A 68 -9.68 32.73 -16.85
C PRO A 68 -10.52 31.67 -16.12
N CYS A 69 -11.61 31.21 -16.73
CA CYS A 69 -12.36 30.06 -16.26
C CYS A 69 -12.27 28.93 -17.28
N GLY A 70 -12.22 27.68 -16.85
CA GLY A 70 -12.18 26.51 -17.74
C GLY A 70 -13.41 26.37 -18.68
N CYS A 71 -14.49 27.13 -18.46
CA CYS A 71 -15.64 27.20 -19.38
C CYS A 71 -15.47 28.21 -20.53
N GLY A 72 -14.29 28.83 -20.68
CA GLY A 72 -14.03 29.88 -21.67
C GLY A 72 -14.42 31.29 -21.23
N SER A 73 -15.17 31.45 -20.12
CA SER A 73 -15.54 32.74 -19.54
C SER A 73 -14.48 33.27 -18.60
N ARG A 74 -14.70 34.44 -17.99
CA ARG A 74 -13.82 34.98 -16.94
C ARG A 74 -14.53 34.99 -15.60
N LYS A 75 -13.85 34.48 -14.57
CA LYS A 75 -14.26 34.65 -13.17
C LYS A 75 -13.92 36.07 -12.71
N ARG A 76 -14.85 36.71 -12.01
CA ARG A 76 -14.66 38.06 -11.46
C ARG A 76 -14.44 37.97 -9.96
N PHE A 77 -13.52 38.79 -9.43
CA PHE A 77 -13.36 38.98 -7.99
C PHE A 77 -14.69 39.50 -7.39
N VAL A 78 -15.10 38.92 -6.29
CA VAL A 78 -16.33 39.31 -5.56
C VAL A 78 -15.98 39.95 -4.24
N ASN A 79 -15.31 39.23 -3.36
CA ASN A 79 -14.92 39.65 -2.01
C ASN A 79 -13.90 38.70 -1.42
N TYR A 80 -13.49 38.97 -0.17
CA TYR A 80 -12.76 38.01 0.64
C TYR A 80 -13.72 37.16 1.45
N ARG A 81 -13.44 35.84 1.55
CA ARG A 81 -14.27 34.92 2.32
C ARG A 81 -13.43 34.18 3.34
N LYS A 82 -13.98 34.05 4.53
CA LYS A 82 -13.39 33.31 5.65
C LYS A 82 -13.69 31.81 5.52
N ARG A 83 -12.77 31.00 6.00
CA ARG A 83 -12.88 29.56 6.08
C ARG A 83 -12.06 29.02 7.25
N TRP A 84 -12.61 28.07 8.01
CA TRP A 84 -11.86 27.29 8.96
C TRP A 84 -11.03 26.22 8.27
N VAL A 85 -9.80 26.03 8.74
CA VAL A 85 -8.87 25.02 8.23
C VAL A 85 -8.23 24.31 9.41
N LYS A 86 -8.34 22.98 9.42
CA LYS A 86 -7.63 22.12 10.38
C LYS A 86 -6.20 21.86 9.89
N SER A 87 -5.25 21.96 10.79
CA SER A 87 -3.82 21.74 10.52
C SER A 87 -3.20 20.87 11.59
N MET A 88 -1.93 20.52 11.42
CA MET A 88 -1.16 19.84 12.47
C MET A 88 -0.89 20.72 13.70
N CYS A 89 -1.17 22.02 13.60
CA CYS A 89 -0.94 23.00 14.66
C CYS A 89 -2.23 23.45 15.36
N GLY A 90 -3.39 22.96 14.93
CA GLY A 90 -4.67 23.40 15.46
C GLY A 90 -5.65 23.80 14.36
N GLU A 91 -6.70 24.52 14.71
CA GLU A 91 -7.77 24.96 13.81
C GLU A 91 -7.75 26.49 13.68
N THR A 92 -7.49 27.00 12.48
CA THR A 92 -7.28 28.42 12.20
C THR A 92 -8.27 28.92 11.14
N GLN A 93 -8.75 30.16 11.31
CA GLN A 93 -9.58 30.81 10.32
C GLN A 93 -8.71 31.56 9.31
N ILE A 94 -8.82 31.22 8.02
CA ILE A 94 -8.14 31.90 6.92
C ILE A 94 -9.12 32.76 6.12
N GLU A 95 -8.66 33.89 5.61
CA GLU A 95 -9.40 34.73 4.69
C GLU A 95 -8.74 34.72 3.32
N ARG A 96 -9.49 34.51 2.24
CA ARG A 96 -8.92 34.44 0.88
C ARG A 96 -9.89 35.01 -0.17
N ALA A 97 -9.31 35.50 -1.28
CA ALA A 97 -10.05 36.12 -2.39
C ALA A 97 -10.97 35.10 -3.06
N TYR A 98 -12.24 35.46 -3.18
CA TYR A 98 -13.26 34.65 -3.82
C TYR A 98 -13.61 35.20 -5.19
N TYR A 99 -13.71 34.32 -6.18
CA TYR A 99 -14.01 34.63 -7.57
C TYR A 99 -15.25 33.86 -8.03
N HIS A 100 -16.16 34.54 -8.69
CA HIS A 100 -17.35 33.95 -9.25
C HIS A 100 -17.34 33.98 -10.79
N CYS A 101 -17.75 32.88 -11.40
CA CYS A 101 -17.91 32.78 -12.85
C CYS A 101 -19.41 32.95 -13.22
N PRO A 102 -19.79 33.96 -14.02
CA PRO A 102 -21.18 34.15 -14.45
C PRO A 102 -21.59 33.18 -15.59
N GLY A 103 -20.72 32.35 -16.09
CA GLY A 103 -20.98 31.40 -17.19
C GLY A 103 -22.04 30.36 -16.86
N VAL A 104 -22.97 30.12 -17.78
CA VAL A 104 -24.27 29.48 -17.55
C VAL A 104 -24.25 27.96 -17.48
N LYS A 105 -23.18 27.24 -17.78
CA LYS A 105 -23.17 25.78 -17.65
C LYS A 105 -21.78 25.26 -17.32
N HIS A 106 -21.54 25.13 -16.06
CA HIS A 106 -20.55 24.18 -15.59
C HIS A 106 -21.25 22.82 -15.43
N GLY A 107 -20.78 21.78 -16.08
CA GLY A 107 -21.40 20.44 -16.01
C GLY A 107 -21.62 20.00 -14.55
N GLU A 108 -22.62 19.18 -14.29
CA GLU A 108 -22.90 18.63 -12.96
C GLU A 108 -21.64 18.04 -12.33
N GLY A 109 -21.30 18.51 -11.13
CA GLY A 109 -20.14 18.03 -10.34
C GLY A 109 -18.91 18.95 -10.34
N VAL A 110 -18.76 19.93 -11.23
CA VAL A 110 -17.61 20.85 -11.24
C VAL A 110 -17.92 22.10 -10.43
N LYS A 111 -17.56 22.13 -9.16
CA LYS A 111 -17.55 23.36 -8.34
C LYS A 111 -16.45 24.30 -8.84
N GLN A 112 -16.74 25.09 -9.87
CA GLN A 112 -15.77 26.00 -10.49
C GLN A 112 -15.52 27.29 -9.69
N ASP A 113 -16.24 27.51 -8.60
CA ASP A 113 -16.10 28.69 -7.75
C ASP A 113 -15.14 28.50 -6.57
N ARG A 114 -14.19 27.58 -6.70
CA ARG A 114 -13.11 27.48 -5.70
C ARG A 114 -12.21 28.71 -5.78
N PRO A 115 -11.84 29.33 -4.63
CA PRO A 115 -10.79 30.33 -4.60
C PRO A 115 -9.54 29.79 -5.27
N PRO A 116 -8.84 30.56 -6.13
CA PRO A 116 -7.61 30.09 -6.80
C PRO A 116 -6.55 29.63 -5.80
N TRP A 117 -6.42 30.34 -4.70
CA TRP A 117 -5.50 30.02 -3.62
C TRP A 117 -5.81 28.64 -2.98
N ASP A 118 -7.11 28.32 -2.79
CA ASP A 118 -7.50 26.99 -2.28
C ASP A 118 -7.04 25.87 -3.24
N GLN A 119 -7.05 26.12 -4.55
CA GLN A 119 -6.58 25.18 -5.57
C GLN A 119 -5.05 25.03 -5.56
N GLU A 120 -4.34 26.14 -5.48
CA GLU A 120 -2.86 26.19 -5.42
C GLU A 120 -2.32 25.43 -4.19
N GLU A 121 -3.02 25.57 -3.05
CA GLU A 121 -2.63 24.94 -1.78
C GLU A 121 -3.24 23.55 -1.52
N GLY A 122 -4.03 23.02 -2.47
CA GLY A 122 -4.68 21.70 -2.33
C GLY A 122 -5.75 21.67 -1.25
N LEU A 123 -6.42 22.81 -0.98
CA LEU A 123 -7.54 22.88 -0.06
C LEU A 123 -8.84 22.53 -0.82
N THR A 124 -9.40 21.39 -0.52
CA THR A 124 -10.64 20.87 -1.11
C THR A 124 -11.87 21.35 -0.32
N SER A 125 -13.03 20.74 -0.55
CA SER A 125 -14.23 20.98 0.28
C SER A 125 -14.05 20.50 1.72
N LEU A 126 -13.15 19.55 1.97
CA LEU A 126 -12.84 19.05 3.30
C LEU A 126 -11.95 20.02 4.09
N ILE A 127 -12.16 20.06 5.39
CA ILE A 127 -11.57 21.03 6.31
C ILE A 127 -10.17 20.57 6.74
N GLY A 128 -9.17 20.59 5.88
CA GLY A 128 -7.83 20.18 6.31
C GLY A 128 -6.74 20.61 5.34
N THR A 129 -5.58 20.98 5.88
CA THR A 129 -4.38 21.16 5.06
C THR A 129 -3.93 19.82 4.49
N PRO A 130 -3.21 19.79 3.36
CA PRO A 130 -2.67 18.54 2.81
C PRO A 130 -1.83 17.74 3.82
N ARG A 131 -1.05 18.43 4.67
CA ARG A 131 -0.25 17.79 5.72
C ARG A 131 -1.13 17.16 6.81
N PHE A 132 -2.21 17.83 7.21
CA PHE A 132 -3.17 17.27 8.16
C PHE A 132 -3.89 16.05 7.58
N LYS A 133 -4.40 16.14 6.35
CA LYS A 133 -5.02 15.02 5.64
C LYS A 133 -4.06 13.83 5.52
N ALA A 134 -2.80 14.07 5.20
CA ALA A 134 -1.78 13.02 5.16
C ALA A 134 -1.56 12.35 6.53
N ALA A 135 -1.58 13.12 7.63
CA ALA A 135 -1.50 12.56 8.98
C ALA A 135 -2.73 11.71 9.30
N VAL A 136 -3.94 12.19 8.97
CA VAL A 136 -5.18 11.41 9.11
C VAL A 136 -5.08 10.11 8.31
N CYS A 137 -4.70 10.16 7.02
CA CYS A 137 -4.51 8.98 6.19
C CYS A 137 -3.51 7.99 6.82
N ARG A 138 -2.39 8.50 7.34
CA ARG A 138 -1.36 7.67 7.97
C ARG A 138 -1.90 6.91 9.19
N VAL A 139 -2.69 7.56 10.02
CA VAL A 139 -3.33 6.94 11.20
C VAL A 139 -4.42 5.97 10.75
N MET A 140 -5.35 6.39 9.89
CA MET A 140 -6.48 5.58 9.44
C MET A 140 -6.07 4.37 8.59
N GLY A 141 -4.95 4.46 7.90
CA GLY A 141 -4.35 3.31 7.20
C GLY A 141 -3.75 2.26 8.14
N ALA A 142 -3.47 2.62 9.40
CA ALA A 142 -2.87 1.74 10.40
C ALA A 142 -3.88 1.13 11.37
N VAL A 143 -4.87 1.91 11.84
CA VAL A 143 -5.83 1.53 12.87
C VAL A 143 -7.29 1.77 12.44
N PRO A 144 -8.30 1.16 13.13
CA PRO A 144 -9.72 1.46 12.92
C PRO A 144 -10.04 2.96 13.10
N TYR A 145 -11.07 3.45 12.40
CA TYR A 145 -11.45 4.87 12.45
C TYR A 145 -11.74 5.35 13.86
N SER A 146 -12.51 4.59 14.65
CA SER A 146 -12.85 4.92 16.03
C SER A 146 -11.62 5.15 16.92
N ASN A 147 -10.61 4.31 16.80
CA ASN A 147 -9.37 4.48 17.55
C ASN A 147 -8.50 5.61 16.93
N GLY A 148 -8.55 5.74 15.62
CA GLY A 148 -7.72 6.71 14.89
C GLY A 148 -8.10 8.15 15.15
N VAL A 149 -9.40 8.47 15.28
CA VAL A 149 -9.84 9.84 15.61
C VAL A 149 -9.40 10.24 17.02
N GLY A 150 -9.41 9.31 17.96
CA GLY A 150 -8.85 9.52 19.30
C GLY A 150 -7.36 9.84 19.26
N LEU A 151 -6.57 9.05 18.52
CA LEU A 151 -5.13 9.29 18.36
C LEU A 151 -4.83 10.64 17.70
N ILE A 152 -5.60 11.05 16.70
CA ILE A 152 -5.43 12.38 16.07
C ILE A 152 -5.71 13.49 17.08
N SER A 153 -6.79 13.35 17.87
CA SER A 153 -7.11 14.32 18.91
C SER A 153 -6.02 14.42 19.98
N GLU A 154 -5.54 13.28 20.47
CA GLU A 154 -4.51 13.22 21.50
C GLU A 154 -3.15 13.77 21.00
N LEU A 155 -2.71 13.38 19.82
CA LEU A 155 -1.36 13.72 19.34
C LEU A 155 -1.28 15.09 18.64
N CYS A 156 -2.36 15.52 17.99
CA CYS A 156 -2.39 16.79 17.23
C CYS A 156 -3.20 17.88 17.93
N GLY A 157 -4.01 17.54 18.96
CA GLY A 157 -4.90 18.49 19.60
C GLY A 157 -6.07 18.95 18.70
N VAL A 158 -6.42 18.18 17.67
CA VAL A 158 -7.45 18.51 16.69
C VAL A 158 -8.47 17.38 16.61
N SER A 159 -9.71 17.66 17.00
CA SER A 159 -10.79 16.67 16.93
C SER A 159 -11.39 16.59 15.52
N ILE A 160 -11.64 15.36 15.08
CA ILE A 160 -12.37 15.06 13.83
C ILE A 160 -13.35 13.91 14.10
N GLU A 161 -14.45 13.90 13.34
CA GLU A 161 -15.39 12.79 13.33
C GLU A 161 -14.89 11.65 12.43
N GLU A 162 -15.34 10.41 12.71
CA GLU A 162 -15.02 9.25 11.87
C GLU A 162 -15.42 9.45 10.41
N SER A 163 -16.58 10.07 10.17
CA SER A 163 -17.08 10.42 8.84
C SER A 163 -16.16 11.38 8.09
N THR A 164 -15.57 12.35 8.79
CA THR A 164 -14.57 13.27 8.23
C THR A 164 -13.27 12.53 7.88
N ALA A 165 -12.84 11.64 8.75
CA ALA A 165 -11.66 10.81 8.49
C ALA A 165 -11.88 9.88 7.29
N GLU A 166 -13.05 9.25 7.18
CA GLU A 166 -13.44 8.45 6.02
C GLU A 166 -13.48 9.29 4.74
N ALA A 167 -14.09 10.48 4.78
CA ALA A 167 -14.12 11.37 3.64
C ALA A 167 -12.73 11.78 3.16
N ILE A 168 -11.77 12.01 4.08
CA ILE A 168 -10.37 12.27 3.73
C ILE A 168 -9.73 11.05 3.05
N MET A 169 -9.98 9.84 3.54
CA MET A 169 -9.48 8.62 2.91
C MET A 169 -10.04 8.44 1.50
N LEU A 170 -11.35 8.68 1.31
CA LEU A 170 -12.04 8.63 0.02
C LEU A 170 -11.59 9.73 -0.94
N GLU A 171 -11.07 10.83 -0.44
CA GLU A 171 -10.49 11.90 -1.27
C GLU A 171 -9.07 11.53 -1.72
N VAL A 172 -8.21 11.06 -0.81
CA VAL A 172 -6.78 10.82 -1.08
C VAL A 172 -6.53 9.48 -1.78
N GLY A 173 -7.27 8.43 -1.43
CA GLY A 173 -7.08 7.08 -1.97
C GLY A 173 -7.13 6.99 -3.49
N PRO A 174 -8.12 7.57 -4.17
CA PRO A 174 -8.20 7.59 -5.63
C PRO A 174 -7.00 8.26 -6.31
N HIS A 175 -6.41 9.29 -5.70
CA HIS A 175 -5.20 9.92 -6.25
C HIS A 175 -3.98 9.00 -6.18
N ILE A 176 -3.85 8.22 -5.09
CA ILE A 176 -2.83 7.16 -5.01
C ILE A 176 -3.03 6.16 -6.15
N ARG A 177 -4.28 5.70 -6.37
CA ARG A 177 -4.62 4.76 -7.46
C ARG A 177 -4.33 5.32 -8.84
N ALA A 178 -4.65 6.58 -9.07
CA ALA A 178 -4.35 7.26 -10.34
C ALA A 178 -2.84 7.31 -10.60
N MET A 179 -2.03 7.61 -9.58
CA MET A 179 -0.56 7.61 -9.70
C MET A 179 0.01 6.20 -9.89
N GLU A 180 -0.55 5.17 -9.26
CA GLU A 180 -0.18 3.78 -9.54
C GLU A 180 -0.49 3.41 -10.99
N GLY A 181 -1.67 3.79 -11.50
CA GLY A 181 -2.05 3.60 -12.91
C GLY A 181 -1.10 4.31 -13.88
N GLN A 182 -0.74 5.57 -13.61
CA GLN A 182 0.22 6.31 -14.43
C GLN A 182 1.60 5.63 -14.46
N ARG A 183 2.07 5.08 -13.34
CA ARG A 183 3.32 4.30 -13.31
C ARG A 183 3.23 3.03 -14.14
N VAL A 184 2.11 2.33 -14.10
CA VAL A 184 1.87 1.15 -14.95
C VAL A 184 1.97 1.53 -16.41
N GLU A 185 1.28 2.58 -16.87
CA GLU A 185 1.33 3.03 -18.25
C GLU A 185 2.74 3.50 -18.67
N GLN A 186 3.45 4.20 -17.78
CA GLN A 186 4.84 4.57 -18.02
C GLN A 186 5.72 3.34 -18.24
N VAL A 187 5.59 2.29 -17.43
CA VAL A 187 6.36 1.05 -17.57
C VAL A 187 6.00 0.32 -18.87
N LYS A 188 4.72 0.25 -19.23
CA LYS A 188 4.30 -0.32 -20.52
C LYS A 188 4.98 0.36 -21.69
N LEU A 189 4.95 1.70 -21.72
CA LEU A 189 5.62 2.48 -22.76
C LEU A 189 7.13 2.21 -22.84
N HIS A 190 7.80 2.07 -21.69
CA HIS A 190 9.23 1.71 -21.67
C HIS A 190 9.50 0.32 -22.23
N ILE A 191 8.64 -0.66 -21.91
CA ILE A 191 8.77 -2.04 -22.40
C ILE A 191 8.51 -2.09 -23.93
N GLU A 192 7.45 -1.43 -24.39
CA GLU A 192 7.12 -1.34 -25.83
C GLU A 192 8.26 -0.72 -26.61
N ARG A 193 8.80 0.40 -26.14
CA ARG A 193 9.94 1.07 -26.78
C ARG A 193 11.17 0.16 -26.83
N ALA A 194 11.54 -0.46 -25.71
CA ALA A 194 12.67 -1.37 -25.67
C ALA A 194 12.49 -2.58 -26.61
N THR A 195 11.24 -2.99 -26.87
CA THR A 195 10.91 -4.03 -27.83
C THR A 195 11.05 -3.53 -29.27
N GLN A 196 10.55 -2.33 -29.58
CA GLN A 196 10.68 -1.69 -30.88
C GLN A 196 12.15 -1.46 -31.25
N GLU A 197 12.97 -0.92 -30.35
CA GLU A 197 14.41 -0.69 -30.54
C GLU A 197 15.17 -1.99 -30.83
N ARG A 198 14.73 -3.14 -30.31
CA ARG A 198 15.32 -4.45 -30.61
C ARG A 198 14.91 -5.01 -31.95
N LEU A 199 13.74 -4.64 -32.46
CA LEU A 199 13.17 -5.17 -33.71
C LEU A 199 13.48 -4.29 -34.93
N MET A 200 13.81 -3.01 -34.73
CA MET A 200 14.04 -2.03 -35.78
C MET A 200 15.50 -1.59 -35.79
N VAL A 201 16.20 -1.85 -36.92
CA VAL A 201 17.58 -1.38 -37.14
C VAL A 201 17.60 0.13 -37.44
N ASP A 202 16.48 0.70 -37.94
CA ASP A 202 16.31 2.12 -38.31
C ASP A 202 15.04 2.68 -37.64
N ALA A 203 15.01 2.77 -36.27
CA ALA A 203 13.90 3.41 -35.57
C ALA A 203 13.97 4.95 -35.75
N PRO A 204 12.85 5.63 -36.10
CA PRO A 204 12.83 7.10 -36.08
C PRO A 204 13.15 7.60 -34.66
N GLU A 205 13.85 8.74 -34.58
CA GLU A 205 14.23 9.37 -33.32
C GLU A 205 12.96 9.70 -32.52
N LEU A 206 12.63 8.83 -31.57
CA LEU A 206 11.42 8.95 -30.74
C LEU A 206 11.69 9.91 -29.59
N ALA A 207 10.71 10.75 -29.23
CA ALA A 207 10.83 11.67 -28.11
C ALA A 207 11.26 10.92 -26.80
N PRO A 208 12.17 11.48 -26.00
CA PRO A 208 12.67 10.81 -24.80
C PRO A 208 11.53 10.54 -23.79
N LEU A 209 11.47 9.31 -23.26
CA LEU A 209 10.52 8.98 -22.17
C LEU A 209 11.05 9.53 -20.85
N LYS A 210 10.13 9.93 -19.97
CA LYS A 210 10.49 10.29 -18.59
C LYS A 210 11.15 9.07 -17.92
N PRO A 211 12.35 9.20 -17.32
CA PRO A 211 13.03 8.09 -16.65
C PRO A 211 12.15 7.47 -15.54
N LEU A 212 12.26 6.15 -15.40
CA LEU A 212 11.64 5.46 -14.25
C LEU A 212 12.44 5.77 -12.97
N GLU A 213 11.74 6.09 -11.90
CA GLU A 213 12.34 6.13 -10.56
C GLU A 213 12.68 4.70 -10.13
N THR A 214 13.95 4.32 -10.21
CA THR A 214 14.38 2.96 -9.87
C THR A 214 14.99 2.89 -8.48
N ARG A 215 14.92 1.69 -7.88
CA ARG A 215 15.60 1.36 -6.63
C ARG A 215 16.97 0.77 -6.91
N ALA A 216 17.91 0.91 -5.97
CA ALA A 216 19.20 0.26 -6.07
C ALA A 216 19.06 -1.27 -6.01
N VAL A 217 19.80 -1.97 -6.85
CA VAL A 217 19.90 -3.44 -6.82
C VAL A 217 20.66 -3.87 -5.58
N VAL A 218 20.07 -4.72 -4.76
CA VAL A 218 20.68 -5.23 -3.53
C VAL A 218 20.56 -6.74 -3.46
N GLY A 219 21.71 -7.42 -3.33
CA GLY A 219 21.77 -8.89 -3.32
C GLY A 219 21.74 -9.50 -4.72
N GLU A 220 21.69 -10.82 -4.77
CA GLU A 220 21.75 -11.57 -6.03
C GLU A 220 20.37 -11.99 -6.55
N ARG A 221 19.34 -11.97 -5.69
CA ARG A 221 18.01 -12.53 -5.97
C ARG A 221 16.91 -11.57 -5.69
N ILE A 222 15.95 -11.53 -6.61
CA ILE A 222 14.65 -10.88 -6.43
C ILE A 222 13.56 -11.95 -6.45
N TYR A 223 12.63 -11.83 -5.52
CA TYR A 223 11.48 -12.71 -5.40
C TYR A 223 10.20 -11.95 -5.71
N LEU A 224 9.29 -12.64 -6.38
CA LEU A 224 7.95 -12.17 -6.74
C LEU A 224 6.94 -13.16 -6.19
N GLY A 225 5.88 -12.67 -5.61
CA GLY A 225 4.80 -13.53 -5.14
C GLY A 225 3.44 -12.86 -5.24
N MET A 226 2.42 -13.64 -5.47
CA MET A 226 1.03 -13.20 -5.55
C MET A 226 0.15 -14.14 -4.75
N ASP A 227 -0.87 -13.58 -4.10
CA ASP A 227 -1.86 -14.31 -3.31
C ASP A 227 -3.13 -13.46 -3.18
N ALA A 228 -4.19 -14.02 -2.61
CA ALA A 228 -5.44 -13.31 -2.35
C ALA A 228 -5.93 -13.55 -0.92
N ALA A 229 -6.56 -12.53 -0.34
CA ALA A 229 -7.27 -12.65 0.91
C ALA A 229 -8.69 -12.13 0.79
N THR A 230 -9.65 -12.80 1.40
CA THR A 230 -11.03 -12.33 1.42
C THR A 230 -11.26 -11.25 2.48
N ALA A 231 -12.11 -10.27 2.18
CA ALA A 231 -12.64 -9.30 3.14
C ALA A 231 -14.14 -9.06 2.86
N HIS A 232 -14.88 -8.55 3.85
CA HIS A 232 -16.29 -8.23 3.69
C HIS A 232 -16.43 -6.82 3.09
N ILE A 233 -16.72 -6.74 1.79
CA ILE A 233 -16.74 -5.51 1.00
C ILE A 233 -18.01 -5.49 0.15
N GLY A 234 -18.68 -4.33 0.03
CA GLY A 234 -19.87 -4.19 -0.82
C GLY A 234 -21.02 -5.12 -0.46
N GLY A 235 -21.12 -5.50 0.81
CA GLY A 235 -22.19 -6.41 1.29
C GLY A 235 -21.88 -7.90 1.16
N GLY A 236 -20.69 -8.31 0.66
CA GLY A 236 -20.28 -9.70 0.46
C GLY A 236 -18.81 -9.97 0.77
N TRP A 237 -18.40 -11.24 0.69
CA TRP A 237 -17.00 -11.64 0.78
C TRP A 237 -16.35 -11.55 -0.60
N HIS A 238 -15.35 -10.68 -0.72
CA HIS A 238 -14.62 -10.45 -1.96
C HIS A 238 -13.14 -10.70 -1.77
N ASN A 239 -12.48 -11.13 -2.84
CA ASN A 239 -11.04 -11.29 -2.89
C ASN A 239 -10.37 -9.93 -3.02
N VAL A 240 -9.38 -9.68 -2.17
CA VAL A 240 -8.37 -8.64 -2.32
C VAL A 240 -7.12 -9.30 -2.85
N GLN A 241 -6.68 -8.89 -4.02
CA GLN A 241 -5.47 -9.39 -4.66
C GLN A 241 -4.24 -8.73 -4.04
N HIS A 242 -3.18 -9.49 -3.83
CA HIS A 242 -1.93 -9.04 -3.26
C HIS A 242 -0.75 -9.44 -4.14
N GLY A 243 0.19 -8.53 -4.24
CA GLY A 243 1.49 -8.80 -4.84
C GLY A 243 2.62 -8.29 -3.95
N ILE A 244 3.74 -8.97 -3.96
CA ILE A 244 4.95 -8.58 -3.25
C ILE A 244 6.17 -8.80 -4.12
N VAL A 245 7.06 -7.80 -4.14
CA VAL A 245 8.43 -7.92 -4.62
C VAL A 245 9.35 -7.79 -3.42
N PHE A 246 10.31 -8.69 -3.28
CA PHE A 246 11.19 -8.68 -2.12
C PHE A 246 12.56 -9.31 -2.41
N ASN A 247 13.52 -9.02 -1.56
CA ASN A 247 14.78 -9.75 -1.48
C ASN A 247 15.05 -10.22 -0.05
N VAL A 248 15.98 -11.16 0.08
CA VAL A 248 16.37 -11.75 1.34
C VAL A 248 17.88 -11.62 1.54
N LYS A 249 18.30 -11.56 2.80
CA LYS A 249 19.69 -11.69 3.20
C LYS A 249 19.81 -12.75 4.28
N LYS A 250 20.98 -13.34 4.40
CA LYS A 250 21.30 -14.24 5.50
C LYS A 250 21.52 -13.42 6.79
N ASP A 251 20.90 -13.85 7.87
CA ASP A 251 21.20 -13.31 9.20
C ASP A 251 22.51 -13.93 9.76
N LYS A 252 22.88 -13.55 10.99
CA LYS A 252 24.07 -14.06 11.67
C LYS A 252 24.07 -15.59 11.91
N HIS A 253 22.92 -16.24 11.78
CA HIS A 253 22.74 -17.68 11.93
C HIS A 253 22.59 -18.39 10.57
N GLY A 254 22.79 -17.69 9.45
CA GLY A 254 22.64 -18.22 8.10
C GLY A 254 21.19 -18.41 7.64
N LYS A 255 20.20 -17.94 8.41
CA LYS A 255 18.79 -18.01 8.06
C LYS A 255 18.40 -16.86 7.13
N ASP A 256 17.56 -17.16 6.13
CA ASP A 256 16.99 -16.14 5.25
C ASP A 256 16.07 -15.21 6.03
N THR A 257 16.36 -13.91 5.97
CA THR A 257 15.53 -12.85 6.53
C THR A 257 15.15 -11.87 5.44
N LEU A 258 13.91 -11.39 5.50
CA LEU A 258 13.40 -10.38 4.59
C LEU A 258 14.25 -9.09 4.76
N PHE A 259 14.82 -8.59 3.66
CA PHE A 259 15.67 -7.40 3.72
C PHE A 259 14.94 -6.16 3.21
N GLN A 260 14.44 -6.21 1.99
CA GLN A 260 13.62 -5.18 1.39
C GLN A 260 12.37 -5.81 0.80
N ARG A 261 11.29 -5.03 0.75
CA ARG A 261 10.01 -5.48 0.20
C ARG A 261 9.20 -4.31 -0.30
N GLU A 262 8.34 -4.55 -1.27
CA GLU A 262 7.33 -3.60 -1.75
C GLU A 262 6.06 -4.36 -2.10
N TYR A 263 4.91 -3.79 -1.73
CA TYR A 263 3.60 -4.40 -1.87
C TYR A 263 2.76 -3.70 -2.92
N THR A 264 1.85 -4.44 -3.53
CA THR A 264 0.65 -3.92 -4.18
C THR A 264 -0.56 -4.72 -3.73
N ALA A 265 -1.70 -4.07 -3.56
CA ALA A 265 -2.94 -4.76 -3.21
C ALA A 265 -4.16 -3.94 -3.62
N GLY A 266 -5.30 -4.62 -3.85
CA GLY A 266 -6.58 -4.00 -4.15
C GLY A 266 -7.61 -5.00 -4.63
N GLN A 267 -8.85 -4.54 -4.80
CA GLN A 267 -9.86 -5.26 -5.56
C GLN A 267 -9.59 -5.01 -7.05
N MET A 268 -8.98 -5.96 -7.71
CA MET A 268 -8.61 -5.87 -9.12
C MET A 268 -8.60 -7.25 -9.77
N ASP A 269 -8.66 -7.28 -11.09
CA ASP A 269 -8.43 -8.49 -11.85
C ASP A 269 -6.94 -8.91 -11.85
N MET A 270 -6.69 -10.12 -12.32
CA MET A 270 -5.34 -10.68 -12.33
C MET A 270 -4.40 -9.99 -13.33
N ASP A 271 -4.92 -9.46 -14.42
CA ASP A 271 -4.11 -8.75 -15.42
C ASP A 271 -3.63 -7.41 -14.85
N THR A 272 -4.49 -6.67 -14.14
CA THR A 272 -4.13 -5.45 -13.41
C THR A 272 -3.10 -5.74 -12.32
N LEU A 273 -3.27 -6.81 -11.53
CA LEU A 273 -2.28 -7.23 -10.55
C LEU A 273 -0.94 -7.56 -11.21
N GLY A 274 -0.96 -8.31 -12.30
CA GLY A 274 0.23 -8.68 -13.07
C GLY A 274 1.02 -7.45 -13.53
N TRP A 275 0.34 -6.44 -14.08
CA TRP A 275 0.98 -5.21 -14.52
C TRP A 275 1.49 -4.34 -13.37
N ARG A 276 0.79 -4.29 -12.24
CA ARG A 276 1.31 -3.64 -11.02
C ARG A 276 2.57 -4.35 -10.50
N MET A 277 2.57 -5.68 -10.49
CA MET A 277 3.74 -6.47 -10.13
C MET A 277 4.90 -6.26 -11.13
N ARG A 278 4.59 -6.19 -12.43
CA ARG A 278 5.59 -5.87 -13.46
C ARG A 278 6.17 -4.48 -13.26
N THR A 279 5.36 -3.52 -12.85
CA THR A 279 5.82 -2.15 -12.54
C THR A 279 6.80 -2.16 -11.36
N LEU A 280 6.49 -2.87 -10.27
CA LEU A 280 7.42 -3.03 -9.16
C LEU A 280 8.72 -3.72 -9.59
N TYR A 281 8.63 -4.76 -10.41
CA TYR A 281 9.79 -5.47 -10.96
C TYR A 281 10.72 -4.54 -11.77
N GLU A 282 10.18 -3.67 -12.61
CA GLU A 282 10.98 -2.71 -13.38
C GLU A 282 11.58 -1.61 -12.50
N ILE A 283 10.81 -1.09 -11.51
CA ILE A 283 11.30 -0.14 -10.51
C ILE A 283 12.47 -0.74 -9.71
N TRP A 284 12.41 -2.02 -9.39
CA TRP A 284 13.47 -2.75 -8.70
C TRP A 284 14.62 -3.19 -9.61
N GLN A 285 14.59 -2.81 -10.89
CA GLN A 285 15.57 -3.25 -11.89
C GLN A 285 15.69 -4.79 -11.92
N GLY A 286 14.57 -5.49 -11.94
CA GLY A 286 14.50 -6.93 -11.76
C GLY A 286 15.42 -7.72 -12.67
N ARG A 287 15.65 -7.26 -13.91
CA ARG A 287 16.57 -7.88 -14.88
C ARG A 287 18.03 -7.78 -14.47
N SER A 288 18.40 -6.87 -13.60
CA SER A 288 19.77 -6.70 -13.11
C SER A 288 20.14 -7.67 -11.99
N TYR A 289 19.16 -8.39 -11.43
CA TYR A 289 19.43 -9.45 -10.47
C TYR A 289 19.92 -10.72 -11.18
N LYS A 290 20.80 -11.45 -10.53
CA LYS A 290 21.35 -12.73 -11.04
C LYS A 290 20.25 -13.78 -11.19
N GLU A 291 19.33 -13.87 -10.24
CA GLU A 291 18.18 -14.77 -10.26
C GLU A 291 16.89 -14.02 -9.96
N ARG A 292 15.86 -14.28 -10.73
CA ARG A 292 14.48 -13.82 -10.59
C ARG A 292 13.63 -15.03 -10.27
N ILE A 293 12.88 -14.97 -9.16
CA ILE A 293 12.14 -16.12 -8.66
C ILE A 293 10.68 -15.72 -8.47
N PHE A 294 9.79 -16.47 -9.08
CA PHE A 294 8.34 -16.31 -8.92
C PHE A 294 7.80 -17.46 -8.06
N LEU A 295 7.32 -17.12 -6.87
CA LEU A 295 6.70 -18.05 -5.92
C LEU A 295 5.17 -18.00 -6.11
N GLY A 296 4.54 -19.14 -6.38
CA GLY A 296 3.08 -19.22 -6.58
C GLY A 296 2.45 -20.41 -5.88
N ASP A 297 1.15 -20.30 -5.60
CA ASP A 297 0.30 -21.30 -4.93
C ASP A 297 -0.17 -22.45 -5.86
N GLY A 298 0.17 -22.41 -7.12
CA GLY A 298 -0.26 -23.39 -8.11
C GLY A 298 -1.51 -22.99 -8.91
N ALA A 299 -2.13 -21.86 -8.62
CA ALA A 299 -3.26 -21.36 -9.39
C ALA A 299 -2.85 -21.08 -10.85
N PRO A 300 -3.62 -21.55 -11.86
CA PRO A 300 -3.27 -21.35 -13.28
C PRO A 300 -3.10 -19.89 -13.68
N CYS A 301 -3.87 -18.98 -13.08
CA CYS A 301 -3.76 -17.54 -13.34
C CYS A 301 -2.40 -16.96 -12.92
N ASN A 302 -1.83 -17.42 -11.80
CA ASN A 302 -0.49 -17.00 -11.36
C ASN A 302 0.59 -17.44 -12.34
N TRP A 303 0.48 -18.67 -12.87
CA TRP A 303 1.43 -19.17 -13.87
C TRP A 303 1.29 -18.49 -15.22
N LYS A 304 0.06 -18.12 -15.63
CA LYS A 304 -0.17 -17.31 -16.84
C LYS A 304 0.59 -15.98 -16.73
N ILE A 305 0.43 -15.25 -15.64
CA ILE A 305 1.13 -13.98 -15.39
C ILE A 305 2.65 -14.18 -15.35
N ALA A 306 3.14 -15.24 -14.68
CA ALA A 306 4.56 -15.54 -14.64
C ALA A 306 5.15 -15.76 -16.04
N LEU A 307 4.44 -16.49 -16.91
CA LEU A 307 4.86 -16.79 -18.27
C LEU A 307 4.77 -15.59 -19.19
N GLU A 308 3.80 -14.70 -19.02
CA GLU A 308 3.58 -13.53 -19.88
C GLU A 308 4.44 -12.33 -19.49
N LEU A 309 4.55 -12.06 -18.20
CA LEU A 309 5.18 -10.83 -17.70
C LEU A 309 6.57 -11.04 -17.07
N PHE A 310 6.93 -12.26 -16.69
CA PHE A 310 8.19 -12.59 -15.99
C PHE A 310 8.87 -13.80 -16.62
N THR A 311 9.02 -13.76 -17.97
CA THR A 311 9.53 -14.87 -18.78
C THR A 311 10.92 -15.36 -18.40
N ASP A 312 11.70 -14.54 -17.72
CA ASP A 312 13.05 -14.81 -17.26
C ASP A 312 13.10 -15.26 -15.77
N ALA A 313 11.93 -15.43 -15.13
CA ALA A 313 11.85 -15.85 -13.74
C ALA A 313 11.80 -17.40 -13.60
N ILE A 314 12.50 -17.89 -12.60
CA ILE A 314 12.40 -19.28 -12.15
C ILE A 314 11.09 -19.42 -11.38
N THR A 315 10.16 -20.23 -11.87
CA THR A 315 8.88 -20.48 -11.21
C THR A 315 9.02 -21.60 -10.18
N ILE A 316 8.60 -21.36 -8.95
CA ILE A 316 8.62 -22.33 -7.85
C ILE A 316 7.21 -22.44 -7.26
N LEU A 317 6.68 -23.67 -7.19
CA LEU A 317 5.47 -23.93 -6.44
C LEU A 317 5.75 -23.80 -4.94
N ASP A 318 4.94 -23.00 -4.26
CA ASP A 318 5.11 -22.80 -2.82
C ASP A 318 4.96 -24.10 -2.04
N LEU A 319 5.98 -24.43 -1.23
CA LEU A 319 6.00 -25.64 -0.43
C LEU A 319 4.90 -25.66 0.65
N TRP A 320 4.46 -24.49 1.14
CA TRP A 320 3.38 -24.38 2.10
C TRP A 320 2.05 -24.88 1.49
N HIS A 321 1.72 -24.42 0.29
CA HIS A 321 0.54 -24.87 -0.43
C HIS A 321 0.61 -26.37 -0.79
N VAL A 322 1.80 -26.88 -1.12
CA VAL A 322 1.98 -28.34 -1.25
C VAL A 322 1.65 -29.06 0.06
N SER A 323 2.07 -28.48 1.21
CA SER A 323 1.76 -29.05 2.53
C SER A 323 0.26 -29.01 2.82
N GLU A 324 -0.44 -27.94 2.47
CA GLU A 324 -1.89 -27.82 2.63
C GLU A 324 -2.64 -28.86 1.78
N HIS A 325 -2.30 -28.99 0.49
CA HIS A 325 -2.87 -30.00 -0.40
C HIS A 325 -2.68 -31.42 0.15
N LEU A 326 -1.47 -31.74 0.62
CA LEU A 326 -1.21 -33.04 1.24
C LEU A 326 -1.96 -33.23 2.56
N GLY A 327 -2.13 -32.14 3.33
CA GLY A 327 -2.92 -32.11 4.56
C GLY A 327 -4.39 -32.42 4.31
N GLU A 328 -5.00 -31.75 3.33
CA GLU A 328 -6.40 -32.02 2.94
C GLU A 328 -6.57 -33.45 2.43
N LEU A 329 -5.69 -33.92 1.56
CA LEU A 329 -5.69 -35.32 1.12
C LEU A 329 -5.56 -36.28 2.31
N SER A 330 -4.73 -35.95 3.29
CA SER A 330 -4.55 -36.76 4.49
C SER A 330 -5.86 -36.89 5.31
N LYS A 331 -6.62 -35.78 5.43
CA LYS A 331 -7.91 -35.80 6.13
C LYS A 331 -8.92 -36.75 5.48
N GLU A 332 -8.90 -36.86 4.16
CA GLU A 332 -9.74 -37.81 3.42
C GLU A 332 -9.27 -39.28 3.56
N LEU A 333 -7.95 -39.47 3.65
CA LEU A 333 -7.37 -40.83 3.69
C LEU A 333 -7.38 -41.46 5.08
N TYR A 334 -7.33 -40.64 6.14
CA TYR A 334 -7.22 -41.08 7.53
C TYR A 334 -8.37 -40.47 8.36
N ARG A 335 -8.98 -41.32 9.20
CA ARG A 335 -10.11 -40.92 10.05
C ARG A 335 -9.71 -39.80 11.01
N GLN A 336 -10.48 -38.70 11.07
CA GLN A 336 -10.20 -37.54 11.89
C GLN A 336 -10.79 -37.65 13.31
N ASP A 337 -11.72 -38.55 13.53
CA ASP A 337 -12.33 -38.92 14.82
C ASP A 337 -11.49 -39.92 15.63
N ASP A 338 -10.43 -40.46 15.05
CA ASP A 338 -9.49 -41.40 15.67
C ASP A 338 -8.10 -40.77 15.78
N GLU A 339 -7.64 -40.48 16.98
CA GLU A 339 -6.35 -39.82 17.20
C GLU A 339 -5.13 -40.61 16.66
N LYS A 340 -5.21 -41.94 16.63
CA LYS A 340 -4.15 -42.76 16.02
C LYS A 340 -4.13 -42.60 14.50
N GLN A 341 -5.30 -42.59 13.85
CA GLN A 341 -5.40 -42.36 12.41
C GLN A 341 -4.95 -40.94 12.04
N LYS A 342 -5.36 -39.95 12.81
CA LYS A 342 -4.94 -38.55 12.65
C LYS A 342 -3.41 -38.39 12.76
N ALA A 343 -2.79 -39.04 13.75
CA ALA A 343 -1.32 -39.05 13.90
C ALA A 343 -0.64 -39.76 12.72
N LEU A 344 -1.18 -40.87 12.22
CA LEU A 344 -0.68 -41.54 11.02
C LEU A 344 -0.79 -40.65 9.78
N GLY A 345 -1.88 -39.92 9.65
CA GLY A 345 -2.10 -38.97 8.56
C GLY A 345 -1.05 -37.84 8.59
N LYS A 346 -0.81 -37.25 9.75
CA LYS A 346 0.23 -36.22 9.93
C LYS A 346 1.61 -36.76 9.56
N ARG A 347 1.98 -37.92 10.09
CA ARG A 347 3.26 -38.57 9.77
C ARG A 347 3.40 -38.83 8.26
N TRP A 348 2.33 -39.28 7.60
CA TRP A 348 2.34 -39.49 6.16
C TRP A 348 2.63 -38.19 5.40
N VAL A 349 2.02 -37.05 5.78
CA VAL A 349 2.32 -35.74 5.19
C VAL A 349 3.79 -35.37 5.38
N ASP A 350 4.31 -35.48 6.61
CA ASP A 350 5.70 -35.15 6.94
C ASP A 350 6.71 -36.01 6.14
N ASP A 351 6.41 -37.31 5.99
CA ASP A 351 7.23 -38.23 5.18
C ASP A 351 7.20 -37.85 3.69
N ARG A 352 6.04 -37.43 3.15
CA ARG A 352 5.91 -36.99 1.74
C ARG A 352 6.66 -35.69 1.49
N LEU A 353 6.53 -34.70 2.38
CA LEU A 353 7.27 -33.44 2.30
C LEU A 353 8.79 -33.68 2.42
N SER A 354 9.23 -34.53 3.32
CA SER A 354 10.64 -34.90 3.48
C SER A 354 11.20 -35.60 2.24
N ALA A 355 10.44 -36.54 1.67
CA ALA A 355 10.82 -37.21 0.43
C ALA A 355 10.86 -36.24 -0.76
N LEU A 356 9.89 -35.34 -0.86
CA LEU A 356 9.80 -34.33 -1.90
C LEU A 356 11.01 -33.37 -1.87
N LYS A 357 11.40 -32.90 -0.69
CA LYS A 357 12.59 -32.02 -0.51
C LYS A 357 13.90 -32.71 -0.88
N ARG A 358 14.01 -34.02 -0.69
CA ARG A 358 15.26 -34.78 -0.95
C ARG A 358 15.32 -35.40 -2.33
N GLN A 359 14.21 -35.85 -2.88
CA GLN A 359 14.14 -36.69 -4.08
C GLN A 359 13.36 -36.05 -5.25
N GLY A 360 12.77 -34.87 -5.00
CA GLY A 360 12.01 -34.12 -5.99
C GLY A 360 10.61 -34.71 -6.28
N PRO A 361 9.89 -34.11 -7.22
CA PRO A 361 8.47 -34.35 -7.46
C PRO A 361 8.13 -35.80 -7.90
N LYS A 362 9.06 -36.47 -8.57
CA LYS A 362 8.85 -37.87 -9.01
C LYS A 362 8.55 -38.80 -7.83
N SER A 363 9.13 -38.53 -6.64
CA SER A 363 8.90 -39.32 -5.43
C SER A 363 7.45 -39.20 -4.94
N LEU A 364 6.92 -37.97 -4.89
CA LEU A 364 5.53 -37.69 -4.51
C LEU A 364 4.54 -38.30 -5.50
N LEU A 365 4.72 -38.03 -6.80
CA LEU A 365 3.83 -38.54 -7.85
C LEU A 365 3.77 -40.07 -7.86
N ARG A 366 4.91 -40.76 -7.65
CA ARG A 366 4.96 -42.20 -7.54
C ARG A 366 4.21 -42.69 -6.30
N ALA A 367 4.34 -42.00 -5.17
CA ALA A 367 3.62 -42.34 -3.95
C ALA A 367 2.09 -42.21 -4.11
N LEU A 368 1.63 -41.14 -4.75
CA LEU A 368 0.23 -40.90 -5.02
C LEU A 368 -0.36 -41.91 -6.02
N LYS A 369 0.36 -42.22 -7.10
CA LYS A 369 -0.05 -43.26 -8.08
C LYS A 369 -0.22 -44.66 -7.47
N ARG A 370 0.60 -44.98 -6.45
CA ARG A 370 0.51 -46.26 -5.73
C ARG A 370 -0.55 -46.28 -4.61
N ARG A 371 -1.11 -45.12 -4.28
CA ARG A 371 -2.10 -45.00 -3.22
C ARG A 371 -3.49 -45.42 -3.75
N HIS A 372 -4.09 -46.40 -3.12
CA HIS A 372 -5.44 -46.85 -3.44
C HIS A 372 -6.46 -46.29 -2.45
N GLY A 373 -7.47 -45.57 -2.94
CA GLY A 373 -8.59 -45.09 -2.14
C GLY A 373 -9.59 -46.21 -1.90
N LYS A 374 -10.00 -46.42 -0.65
CA LYS A 374 -11.00 -47.41 -0.26
C LYS A 374 -12.41 -46.99 -0.65
N THR A 375 -12.72 -45.69 -0.59
CA THR A 375 -14.03 -45.12 -0.92
C THR A 375 -13.98 -44.34 -2.25
N PRO A 376 -15.13 -44.08 -2.90
CA PRO A 376 -15.18 -43.21 -4.06
C PRO A 376 -14.60 -41.80 -3.78
N ALA A 377 -14.92 -41.23 -2.62
CA ALA A 377 -14.40 -39.93 -2.19
C ALA A 377 -12.85 -39.91 -2.09
N GLN A 378 -12.27 -40.94 -1.48
CA GLN A 378 -10.80 -41.06 -1.39
C GLN A 378 -10.15 -41.22 -2.77
N ARG A 379 -10.76 -41.98 -3.68
CA ARG A 379 -10.24 -42.11 -5.06
C ARG A 379 -10.27 -40.79 -5.80
N GLU A 380 -11.36 -40.05 -5.66
CA GLU A 380 -11.48 -38.72 -6.28
C GLU A 380 -10.48 -37.71 -5.70
N ALA A 381 -10.30 -37.65 -4.37
CA ALA A 381 -9.32 -36.84 -3.73
C ALA A 381 -7.88 -37.13 -4.22
N ILE A 382 -7.51 -38.42 -4.30
CA ILE A 382 -6.22 -38.84 -4.85
C ILE A 382 -6.08 -38.39 -6.31
N ARG A 383 -7.12 -38.56 -7.14
CA ARG A 383 -7.13 -38.17 -8.55
C ARG A 383 -6.91 -36.66 -8.72
N LYS A 384 -7.62 -35.87 -7.92
CA LYS A 384 -7.52 -34.40 -7.90
C LYS A 384 -6.10 -33.96 -7.57
N GLU A 385 -5.53 -34.46 -6.47
CA GLU A 385 -4.18 -34.07 -6.04
C GLU A 385 -3.11 -34.60 -7.01
N LEU A 386 -3.27 -35.77 -7.58
CA LEU A 386 -2.35 -36.27 -8.60
C LEU A 386 -2.36 -35.39 -9.86
N HIS A 387 -3.52 -34.90 -10.27
CA HIS A 387 -3.65 -33.95 -11.38
C HIS A 387 -2.92 -32.62 -11.05
N TYR A 388 -3.19 -32.04 -9.88
CA TYR A 388 -2.57 -30.80 -9.42
C TYR A 388 -1.04 -30.89 -9.37
N PHE A 389 -0.49 -31.92 -8.72
CA PHE A 389 0.97 -32.10 -8.63
C PHE A 389 1.62 -32.46 -9.96
N THR A 390 0.91 -33.15 -10.86
CA THR A 390 1.42 -33.43 -12.21
C THR A 390 1.51 -32.15 -13.04
N ALA A 391 0.51 -31.29 -12.99
CA ALA A 391 0.50 -29.99 -13.69
C ALA A 391 1.61 -29.04 -13.18
N ASN A 392 1.97 -29.16 -11.91
CA ASN A 392 3.00 -28.31 -11.28
C ASN A 392 4.37 -29.00 -11.16
N GLN A 393 4.56 -30.19 -11.72
CA GLN A 393 5.77 -30.99 -11.51
C GLN A 393 7.07 -30.24 -11.82
N ALA A 394 7.11 -29.47 -12.89
CA ALA A 394 8.30 -28.72 -13.31
C ALA A 394 8.73 -27.64 -12.30
N ARG A 395 7.81 -27.19 -11.42
CA ARG A 395 8.02 -26.11 -10.43
C ARG A 395 8.34 -26.65 -9.04
N MET A 396 8.49 -27.97 -8.89
CA MET A 396 8.64 -28.66 -7.61
C MET A 396 10.04 -29.31 -7.45
N ASP A 397 11.05 -28.88 -8.21
CA ASP A 397 12.42 -29.38 -8.05
C ASP A 397 13.08 -28.78 -6.81
N TYR A 398 12.48 -29.04 -5.64
CA TYR A 398 13.00 -28.51 -4.37
C TYR A 398 14.43 -28.94 -4.05
N PRO A 399 14.90 -30.14 -4.39
CA PRO A 399 16.32 -30.47 -4.20
C PRO A 399 17.25 -29.48 -4.88
N ALA A 400 17.00 -29.15 -6.15
CA ALA A 400 17.81 -28.20 -6.88
C ALA A 400 17.66 -26.77 -6.32
N HIS A 401 16.46 -26.36 -5.93
CA HIS A 401 16.22 -25.04 -5.33
C HIS A 401 16.92 -24.90 -3.98
N ILE A 402 16.85 -25.92 -3.11
CA ILE A 402 17.53 -25.94 -1.81
C ILE A 402 19.05 -25.90 -2.00
N ALA A 403 19.60 -26.72 -2.91
CA ALA A 403 21.03 -26.74 -3.22
C ALA A 403 21.53 -25.37 -3.74
N ALA A 404 20.71 -24.67 -4.51
CA ALA A 404 21.00 -23.31 -4.97
C ALA A 404 20.77 -22.25 -3.88
N GLY A 405 20.27 -22.59 -2.70
CA GLY A 405 19.94 -21.66 -1.62
C GLY A 405 18.77 -20.73 -1.94
N ARG A 406 17.83 -21.17 -2.78
CA ARG A 406 16.61 -20.43 -3.09
C ARG A 406 15.54 -20.69 -2.03
N MET A 407 14.76 -19.66 -1.71
CA MET A 407 13.58 -19.80 -0.87
C MET A 407 12.52 -20.62 -1.63
N ILE A 408 11.91 -21.59 -0.96
CA ILE A 408 10.90 -22.49 -1.53
C ILE A 408 9.52 -22.36 -0.88
N GLY A 409 9.38 -21.46 0.08
CA GLY A 409 8.13 -21.19 0.80
C GLY A 409 7.73 -19.75 0.70
N SER A 410 6.43 -19.50 0.63
CA SER A 410 5.82 -18.16 0.44
C SER A 410 5.55 -17.41 1.74
N GLY A 411 6.26 -17.71 2.82
CA GLY A 411 6.04 -16.99 4.09
C GLY A 411 5.90 -15.47 3.95
N PRO A 412 6.74 -14.77 3.16
CA PRO A 412 6.56 -13.34 2.89
C PRO A 412 5.27 -13.00 2.13
N VAL A 413 4.80 -13.86 1.23
CA VAL A 413 3.56 -13.67 0.46
C VAL A 413 2.35 -13.80 1.38
N GLU A 414 2.29 -14.86 2.19
CA GLU A 414 1.24 -15.05 3.20
C GLU A 414 1.23 -13.91 4.22
N ALA A 415 2.42 -13.47 4.69
CA ALA A 415 2.55 -12.33 5.59
C ALA A 415 2.01 -11.03 4.96
N THR A 416 2.05 -10.88 3.63
CA THR A 416 1.47 -9.75 2.91
C THR A 416 -0.04 -9.72 3.10
N CYS A 417 -0.74 -10.83 2.87
CA CYS A 417 -2.19 -10.95 3.08
C CYS A 417 -2.58 -10.60 4.53
N LYS A 418 -1.82 -11.09 5.50
CA LYS A 418 -2.03 -10.79 6.92
C LYS A 418 -1.78 -9.31 7.24
N SER A 419 -0.69 -8.75 6.76
CA SER A 419 -0.29 -7.37 7.06
C SER A 419 -1.15 -6.34 6.34
N VAL A 420 -1.45 -6.55 5.06
CA VAL A 420 -2.19 -5.58 4.25
C VAL A 420 -3.68 -5.66 4.56
N THR A 421 -4.33 -6.76 4.23
CA THR A 421 -5.79 -6.93 4.40
C THR A 421 -6.15 -7.33 5.83
N GLY A 422 -5.48 -8.35 6.39
CA GLY A 422 -5.78 -8.87 7.72
C GLY A 422 -5.68 -7.80 8.80
N GLY A 423 -4.58 -7.05 8.81
CA GLY A 423 -4.30 -6.04 9.83
C GLY A 423 -5.18 -4.77 9.76
N ARG A 424 -6.00 -4.59 8.72
CA ARG A 424 -6.81 -3.38 8.58
C ARG A 424 -8.27 -3.62 8.18
N LEU A 425 -8.55 -4.62 7.35
CA LEU A 425 -9.90 -4.82 6.80
C LEU A 425 -10.67 -5.96 7.47
N LYS A 426 -10.01 -6.82 8.27
CA LYS A 426 -10.59 -8.02 8.86
C LYS A 426 -10.83 -7.92 10.38
N GLY A 427 -10.92 -6.74 10.96
CA GLY A 427 -11.32 -6.57 12.36
C GLY A 427 -12.75 -7.07 12.60
N THR A 428 -13.06 -7.48 13.83
CA THR A 428 -14.39 -7.97 14.22
C THR A 428 -15.48 -6.95 13.85
N GLY A 429 -16.48 -7.38 13.10
CA GLY A 429 -17.61 -6.55 12.68
C GLY A 429 -17.32 -5.55 11.56
N MET A 430 -16.10 -5.51 11.02
CA MET A 430 -15.76 -4.59 9.92
C MET A 430 -16.50 -4.95 8.63
N ARG A 431 -17.15 -3.95 8.07
CA ARG A 431 -17.80 -4.00 6.75
C ARG A 431 -17.38 -2.76 5.96
N TRP A 432 -17.06 -2.94 4.71
CA TRP A 432 -16.50 -1.89 3.88
C TRP A 432 -17.38 -1.60 2.67
N SER A 433 -17.49 -0.33 2.30
CA SER A 433 -17.88 0.03 0.93
C SER A 433 -16.75 -0.35 -0.03
N ILE A 434 -17.04 -0.48 -1.32
CA ILE A 434 -16.02 -0.79 -2.35
C ILE A 434 -14.95 0.30 -2.36
N ASP A 435 -15.37 1.56 -2.44
CA ASP A 435 -14.46 2.71 -2.49
C ASP A 435 -13.67 2.88 -1.19
N GLY A 436 -14.31 2.66 -0.03
CA GLY A 436 -13.68 2.75 1.29
C GLY A 436 -12.59 1.69 1.49
N ALA A 437 -12.84 0.46 1.05
CA ALA A 437 -11.85 -0.61 1.07
C ALA A 437 -10.67 -0.29 0.16
N ASP A 438 -10.92 0.15 -1.09
CA ASP A 438 -9.85 0.44 -2.04
C ASP A 438 -9.01 1.64 -1.63
N ALA A 439 -9.63 2.72 -1.15
CA ALA A 439 -8.93 3.89 -0.60
C ALA A 439 -8.07 3.51 0.61
N THR A 440 -8.60 2.70 1.53
CA THR A 440 -7.87 2.23 2.70
C THR A 440 -6.69 1.34 2.32
N LEU A 441 -6.86 0.44 1.36
CA LEU A 441 -5.78 -0.41 0.84
C LEU A 441 -4.69 0.42 0.15
N ALA A 442 -5.07 1.41 -0.66
CA ALA A 442 -4.12 2.31 -1.33
C ALA A 442 -3.21 3.04 -0.32
N VAL A 443 -3.83 3.67 0.68
CA VAL A 443 -3.12 4.36 1.76
C VAL A 443 -2.24 3.39 2.55
N ARG A 444 -2.80 2.22 2.94
CA ARG A 444 -2.06 1.23 3.73
C ARG A 444 -0.85 0.67 3.00
N VAL A 445 -0.97 0.34 1.73
CA VAL A 445 0.16 -0.11 0.90
C VAL A 445 1.23 0.97 0.82
N THR A 446 0.86 2.22 0.61
CA THR A 446 1.78 3.37 0.63
C THR A 446 2.58 3.45 1.94
N ILE A 447 1.90 3.27 3.09
CA ILE A 447 2.54 3.28 4.41
C ILE A 447 3.50 2.09 4.58
N LEU A 448 3.06 0.88 4.22
CA LEU A 448 3.83 -0.35 4.39
C LEU A 448 5.06 -0.41 3.46
N ASN A 449 5.01 0.30 2.33
CA ASN A 449 6.14 0.46 1.40
C ASN A 449 7.15 1.53 1.88
N GLY A 450 6.88 2.21 3.00
CA GLY A 450 7.75 3.27 3.52
C GLY A 450 7.55 4.64 2.85
N ASP A 451 6.57 4.77 1.97
CA ASP A 451 6.30 5.96 1.16
C ASP A 451 5.29 6.93 1.85
N ALA A 452 5.12 6.84 3.17
CA ALA A 452 4.16 7.65 3.92
C ALA A 452 4.37 9.18 3.76
N SER A 453 5.58 9.63 3.43
CA SER A 453 5.87 11.04 3.12
C SER A 453 5.15 11.54 1.87
N ARG A 454 4.90 10.67 0.88
CA ARG A 454 4.18 10.99 -0.36
C ARG A 454 2.68 11.24 -0.15
N LEU A 455 2.14 10.86 1.01
CA LEU A 455 0.73 11.14 1.34
C LEU A 455 0.40 12.64 1.32
N VAL A 456 1.38 13.51 1.61
CA VAL A 456 1.19 14.97 1.52
C VAL A 456 0.98 15.40 0.07
N ASP A 457 1.76 14.85 -0.86
CA ASP A 457 1.65 15.17 -2.29
C ASP A 457 0.32 14.65 -2.87
N TYR A 458 -0.08 13.46 -2.48
CA TYR A 458 -1.39 12.90 -2.86
C TYR A 458 -2.56 13.72 -2.30
N ALA A 459 -2.47 14.16 -1.04
CA ALA A 459 -3.47 15.02 -0.41
C ALA A 459 -3.49 16.44 -1.01
N LYS A 460 -2.39 16.92 -1.56
CA LYS A 460 -2.33 18.20 -2.28
C LYS A 460 -2.93 18.08 -3.69
N ALA A 461 -2.76 16.94 -4.34
CA ALA A 461 -3.31 16.68 -5.67
C ALA A 461 -4.82 16.37 -5.66
N ALA A 462 -5.36 15.95 -4.51
CA ALA A 462 -6.78 15.66 -4.29
C ALA A 462 -7.63 16.93 -4.22
#